data_cbd7e52942138d2d5601ba226977ed26
#
_entry.id   cbd7e52942138d2d5601ba226977ed26
#
_cell.length_a   1.000
_cell.length_b   1.000
_cell.length_c   1.000
_cell.angle_alpha   90.00
_cell.angle_beta   90.00
_cell.angle_gamma   90.00
#
_symmetry.space_group_name_H-M   'P 1'
#
loop_
_entity.id
_entity.type
_entity.pdbx_description
1 polymer ?
#
loop_
_entity_poly.entity_id
_entity_poly.type
_entity_poly.pdbx_seq_one_letter_code
_entity_poly.pdbx_strand_id
1 'polypeptide(L)'
;MSGLEKPIPVSSTRVTNLRGAVNVPGDKSISHRSLILGALSIGKTKIHGLLEGQDVIDTAKAMSSFGALVKKHKNGEWTVDGFGVGGFAEPEKVIDCGNSGTGVRLIMGAMSTSDITATFTGDASLNKRPMKRITEPLNLFGAKTFSRRNGKLPITVVGSAAPIPITYKTPVASAQIKSAILFAGLNSPGTTTVIEKEKTRDH
;
A
#
# COMPACT_ATOMS: atom_id res chain seq x y z
N MET A 1 8.54 -13.37 20.23
CA MET A 1 8.03 -14.68 19.75
C MET A 1 6.55 -14.49 19.46
N SER A 2 6.15 -14.28 18.22
CA SER A 2 4.74 -14.21 17.82
C SER A 2 4.18 -15.63 17.89
N GLY A 3 3.29 -15.84 18.86
CA GLY A 3 2.55 -17.10 18.95
C GLY A 3 1.79 -17.30 17.64
N LEU A 4 2.15 -18.33 16.90
CA LEU A 4 1.33 -18.82 15.80
C LEU A 4 -0.01 -19.23 16.43
N GLU A 5 -1.06 -18.46 16.16
CA GLU A 5 -2.42 -18.91 16.52
C GLU A 5 -2.65 -20.28 15.91
N LYS A 6 -3.11 -21.21 16.74
CA LYS A 6 -3.40 -22.57 16.27
C LYS A 6 -4.51 -22.49 15.22
N PRO A 7 -4.42 -23.26 14.13
CA PRO A 7 -5.47 -23.31 13.13
C PRO A 7 -6.80 -23.71 13.78
N ILE A 8 -7.85 -22.92 13.54
CA ILE A 8 -9.20 -23.24 14.01
C ILE A 8 -9.86 -24.09 12.91
N PRO A 9 -10.31 -25.32 13.19
CA PRO A 9 -11.00 -26.12 12.19
C PRO A 9 -12.35 -25.48 11.86
N VAL A 10 -12.65 -25.39 10.58
CA VAL A 10 -13.93 -24.89 10.07
C VAL A 10 -14.59 -25.99 9.24
N SER A 11 -15.86 -26.24 9.51
CA SER A 11 -16.67 -27.20 8.74
C SER A 11 -17.74 -26.45 7.96
N SER A 12 -17.98 -26.88 6.72
CA SER A 12 -19.10 -26.41 5.91
C SER A 12 -20.01 -27.58 5.54
N THR A 13 -21.31 -27.36 5.53
CA THR A 13 -22.29 -28.33 5.10
C THR A 13 -23.09 -27.82 3.92
N ARG A 14 -23.49 -28.72 3.03
CA ARG A 14 -24.36 -28.37 1.91
C ARG A 14 -25.73 -27.93 2.43
N VAL A 15 -26.22 -26.79 1.99
CA VAL A 15 -27.59 -26.33 2.23
C VAL A 15 -28.33 -26.17 0.90
N THR A 16 -29.61 -26.44 0.88
CA THR A 16 -30.44 -26.37 -0.33
C THR A 16 -30.92 -24.93 -0.61
N ASN A 17 -31.16 -24.15 0.44
CA ASN A 17 -31.66 -22.78 0.33
C ASN A 17 -30.92 -21.88 1.30
N LEU A 18 -30.32 -20.81 0.77
CA LEU A 18 -29.77 -19.72 1.57
C LEU A 18 -30.79 -18.58 1.62
N ARG A 19 -31.16 -18.15 2.83
CA ARG A 19 -32.05 -17.01 3.07
C ARG A 19 -31.47 -16.13 4.17
N GLY A 20 -31.60 -14.83 4.02
CA GLY A 20 -31.16 -13.84 5.01
C GLY A 20 -30.38 -12.71 4.37
N ALA A 21 -29.97 -11.77 5.21
CA ALA A 21 -29.10 -10.64 4.84
C ALA A 21 -27.83 -10.73 5.68
N VAL A 22 -26.70 -10.41 5.06
CA VAL A 22 -25.40 -10.31 5.73
C VAL A 22 -24.76 -8.96 5.42
N ASN A 23 -24.13 -8.39 6.42
CA ASN A 23 -23.24 -7.25 6.21
C ASN A 23 -21.85 -7.79 5.90
N VAL A 24 -21.32 -7.45 4.71
CA VAL A 24 -19.97 -7.80 4.33
C VAL A 24 -18.99 -6.75 4.88
N PRO A 25 -17.76 -7.15 5.27
CA PRO A 25 -16.72 -6.20 5.62
C PRO A 25 -16.30 -5.37 4.40
N GLY A 26 -15.63 -4.24 4.63
CA GLY A 26 -15.08 -3.41 3.56
C GLY A 26 -14.08 -4.17 2.70
N ASP A 27 -13.93 -3.74 1.45
CA ASP A 27 -12.93 -4.32 0.54
C ASP A 27 -11.52 -3.98 1.01
N LYS A 28 -10.62 -4.98 0.97
CA LYS A 28 -9.24 -4.84 1.41
C LYS A 28 -8.45 -3.84 0.57
N SER A 29 -8.58 -3.92 -0.74
CA SER A 29 -7.83 -3.10 -1.68
C SER A 29 -8.27 -1.64 -1.64
N ILE A 30 -9.58 -1.41 -1.50
CA ILE A 30 -10.16 -0.08 -1.31
C ILE A 30 -9.71 0.49 0.04
N SER A 31 -9.70 -0.32 1.11
CA SER A 31 -9.26 0.10 2.44
C SER A 31 -7.79 0.56 2.47
N HIS A 32 -6.88 -0.16 1.83
CA HIS A 32 -5.50 0.30 1.68
C HIS A 32 -5.41 1.65 0.96
N ARG A 33 -6.12 1.77 -0.17
CA ARG A 33 -6.09 2.98 -0.99
C ARG A 33 -6.72 4.18 -0.27
N SER A 34 -7.80 3.98 0.47
CA SER A 34 -8.44 5.08 1.21
C SER A 34 -7.52 5.67 2.27
N LEU A 35 -6.73 4.84 2.97
CA LEU A 35 -5.72 5.31 3.92
C LEU A 35 -4.59 6.07 3.24
N ILE A 36 -4.05 5.53 2.14
CA ILE A 36 -2.96 6.16 1.40
C ILE A 36 -3.42 7.46 0.74
N LEU A 37 -4.57 7.47 0.04
CA LEU A 37 -5.11 8.67 -0.57
C LEU A 37 -5.52 9.71 0.47
N GLY A 38 -6.07 9.26 1.61
CA GLY A 38 -6.35 10.15 2.74
C GLY A 38 -5.09 10.83 3.26
N ALA A 39 -3.97 10.12 3.35
CA ALA A 39 -2.68 10.69 3.75
C ALA A 39 -2.12 11.67 2.69
N LEU A 40 -2.31 11.37 1.40
CA LEU A 40 -1.91 12.23 0.29
C LEU A 40 -2.86 13.42 0.04
N SER A 41 -4.00 13.47 0.72
CA SER A 41 -4.92 14.60 0.63
C SER A 41 -4.53 15.71 1.61
N ILE A 42 -4.96 16.94 1.32
CA ILE A 42 -4.90 18.04 2.29
C ILE A 42 -6.22 18.08 3.05
N GLY A 43 -6.13 18.13 4.39
CA GLY A 43 -7.29 18.15 5.27
C GLY A 43 -7.73 16.76 5.72
N LYS A 44 -8.98 16.65 6.17
CA LYS A 44 -9.49 15.45 6.86
C LYS A 44 -10.33 14.58 5.94
N THR A 45 -9.89 13.36 5.73
CA THR A 45 -10.64 12.30 5.05
C THR A 45 -11.37 11.44 6.08
N LYS A 46 -12.67 11.18 5.88
CA LYS A 46 -13.47 10.26 6.67
C LYS A 46 -13.67 8.96 5.92
N ILE A 47 -13.48 7.84 6.60
CA ILE A 47 -13.59 6.51 6.01
C ILE A 47 -14.57 5.69 6.84
N HIS A 48 -15.64 5.24 6.19
CA HIS A 48 -16.66 4.36 6.77
C HIS A 48 -16.48 2.95 6.23
N GLY A 49 -16.64 1.94 7.10
CA GLY A 49 -16.54 0.53 6.70
C GLY A 49 -15.14 0.07 6.30
N LEU A 50 -14.09 0.70 6.85
CA LEU A 50 -12.72 0.24 6.63
C LEU A 50 -12.59 -1.24 7.05
N LEU A 51 -11.96 -2.07 6.21
CA LEU A 51 -11.60 -3.43 6.62
C LEU A 51 -10.52 -3.37 7.70
N GLU A 52 -10.85 -3.83 8.91
CA GLU A 52 -9.93 -3.83 10.04
C GLU A 52 -9.06 -5.10 10.11
N GLY A 53 -8.72 -5.67 8.96
CA GLY A 53 -7.73 -6.75 8.88
C GLY A 53 -6.31 -6.24 9.15
N GLN A 54 -5.44 -7.09 9.68
CA GLN A 54 -4.08 -6.72 10.10
C GLN A 54 -3.30 -5.99 9.00
N ASP A 55 -3.39 -6.46 7.75
CA ASP A 55 -2.74 -5.82 6.59
C ASP A 55 -3.11 -4.32 6.44
N VAL A 56 -4.39 -3.98 6.65
CA VAL A 56 -4.90 -2.60 6.54
C VAL A 56 -4.48 -1.77 7.75
N ILE A 57 -4.51 -2.37 8.95
CA ILE A 57 -4.03 -1.73 10.18
C ILE A 57 -2.54 -1.39 10.06
N ASP A 58 -1.73 -2.28 9.48
CA ASP A 58 -0.31 -2.01 9.27
C ASP A 58 -0.09 -0.87 8.24
N THR A 59 -0.97 -0.75 7.24
CA THR A 59 -0.97 0.43 6.35
C THR A 59 -1.32 1.71 7.10
N ALA A 60 -2.31 1.69 8.01
CA ALA A 60 -2.66 2.85 8.84
C ALA A 60 -1.47 3.30 9.70
N LYS A 61 -0.76 2.35 10.34
CA LYS A 61 0.46 2.63 11.12
C LYS A 61 1.58 3.20 10.23
N ALA A 62 1.77 2.63 9.03
CA ALA A 62 2.76 3.14 8.09
C ALA A 62 2.45 4.59 7.69
N MET A 63 1.19 4.94 7.37
CA MET A 63 0.82 6.32 7.06
C MET A 63 1.06 7.25 8.25
N SER A 64 0.81 6.79 9.47
CA SER A 64 1.14 7.57 10.68
C SER A 64 2.64 7.79 10.85
N SER A 65 3.48 6.79 10.52
CA SER A 65 4.94 6.93 10.56
C SER A 65 5.47 7.93 9.53
N PHE A 66 4.73 8.17 8.45
CA PHE A 66 5.02 9.18 7.44
C PHE A 66 4.40 10.55 7.74
N GLY A 67 3.77 10.73 8.89
CA GLY A 67 3.27 12.03 9.36
C GLY A 67 1.77 12.25 9.24
N ALA A 68 0.98 11.32 8.69
CA ALA A 68 -0.48 11.45 8.69
C ALA A 68 -1.06 11.20 10.09
N LEU A 69 -2.08 11.94 10.47
CA LEU A 69 -2.80 11.68 11.70
C LEU A 69 -3.97 10.71 11.42
N VAL A 70 -3.71 9.42 11.62
CA VAL A 70 -4.72 8.37 11.44
C VAL A 70 -5.38 8.02 12.75
N LYS A 71 -6.71 8.09 12.83
CA LYS A 71 -7.48 7.85 14.05
C LYS A 71 -8.72 7.02 13.80
N LYS A 72 -8.92 5.98 14.63
CA LYS A 72 -10.18 5.23 14.74
C LYS A 72 -11.05 5.88 15.82
N HIS A 73 -12.32 6.07 15.51
CA HIS A 73 -13.34 6.59 16.43
C HIS A 73 -14.20 5.47 17.03
N LYS A 74 -14.87 5.77 18.15
CA LYS A 74 -15.73 4.80 18.85
C LYS A 74 -16.91 4.28 18.02
N ASN A 75 -17.37 5.08 17.07
CA ASN A 75 -18.47 4.73 16.14
C ASN A 75 -17.99 3.85 14.95
N GLY A 76 -16.73 3.42 14.92
CA GLY A 76 -16.15 2.64 13.83
C GLY A 76 -15.70 3.47 12.61
N GLU A 77 -15.90 4.79 12.62
CA GLU A 77 -15.34 5.69 11.61
C GLU A 77 -13.83 5.83 11.78
N TRP A 78 -13.11 5.88 10.67
CA TRP A 78 -11.70 6.25 10.64
C TRP A 78 -11.53 7.63 10.04
N THR A 79 -10.59 8.39 10.55
CA THR A 79 -10.19 9.66 9.96
C THR A 79 -8.71 9.67 9.67
N VAL A 80 -8.34 10.32 8.57
CA VAL A 80 -6.96 10.57 8.17
C VAL A 80 -6.84 12.06 7.92
N ASP A 81 -6.05 12.76 8.74
CA ASP A 81 -5.62 14.13 8.45
C ASP A 81 -4.32 14.01 7.66
N GLY A 82 -4.40 14.33 6.38
CA GLY A 82 -3.33 14.10 5.42
C GLY A 82 -2.33 15.25 5.36
N PHE A 83 -1.15 14.94 4.85
CA PHE A 83 -0.03 15.86 4.65
C PHE A 83 0.07 16.41 3.21
N GLY A 84 -0.78 15.92 2.31
CA GLY A 84 -0.75 16.28 0.89
C GLY A 84 0.24 15.48 0.06
N VAL A 85 0.13 15.62 -1.27
CA VAL A 85 1.05 14.99 -2.22
C VAL A 85 2.45 15.55 -2.03
N GLY A 86 3.46 14.67 -1.94
CA GLY A 86 4.86 15.05 -1.69
C GLY A 86 5.19 15.39 -0.23
N GLY A 87 4.20 15.43 0.67
CA GLY A 87 4.37 15.84 2.07
C GLY A 87 4.80 14.71 3.03
N PHE A 88 5.31 13.60 2.55
CA PHE A 88 5.81 12.52 3.41
C PHE A 88 6.93 13.01 4.33
N ALA A 89 6.79 12.76 5.62
CA ALA A 89 7.89 12.89 6.58
C ALA A 89 8.78 11.64 6.53
N GLU A 90 10.08 11.80 6.69
CA GLU A 90 10.99 10.66 6.80
C GLU A 90 10.70 9.88 8.10
N PRO A 91 10.48 8.56 8.03
CA PRO A 91 10.13 7.78 9.21
C PRO A 91 11.38 7.51 10.06
N GLU A 92 11.26 7.66 11.39
CA GLU A 92 12.34 7.38 12.34
C GLU A 92 12.70 5.89 12.46
N LYS A 93 11.79 5.02 12.03
CA LYS A 93 11.92 3.56 12.20
C LYS A 93 11.65 2.84 10.88
N VAL A 94 12.14 1.61 10.80
CA VAL A 94 11.78 0.69 9.72
C VAL A 94 10.27 0.48 9.71
N ILE A 95 9.68 0.57 8.51
CA ILE A 95 8.25 0.34 8.31
C ILE A 95 7.99 -1.17 8.20
N ASP A 96 7.38 -1.73 9.22
CA ASP A 96 6.94 -3.12 9.20
C ASP A 96 5.55 -3.23 8.56
N CYS A 97 5.47 -3.91 7.42
CA CYS A 97 4.24 -4.13 6.67
C CYS A 97 3.57 -5.48 7.00
N GLY A 98 4.04 -6.19 8.03
CA GLY A 98 3.51 -7.50 8.40
C GLY A 98 3.52 -8.48 7.23
N ASN A 99 2.35 -9.02 6.83
CA ASN A 99 2.18 -9.85 5.63
C ASN A 99 1.58 -9.08 4.44
N SER A 100 1.44 -7.76 4.54
CA SER A 100 0.74 -6.95 3.56
C SER A 100 1.56 -6.73 2.27
N GLY A 101 1.47 -7.66 1.33
CA GLY A 101 2.06 -7.49 0.01
C GLY A 101 1.44 -6.34 -0.79
N THR A 102 0.17 -6.01 -0.56
CA THR A 102 -0.50 -4.85 -1.17
C THR A 102 0.01 -3.57 -0.52
N GLY A 103 -0.05 -3.47 0.80
CA GLY A 103 0.37 -2.27 1.54
C GLY A 103 1.78 -1.84 1.18
N VAL A 104 2.78 -2.74 1.31
CA VAL A 104 4.18 -2.40 1.03
C VAL A 104 4.40 -1.86 -0.38
N ARG A 105 3.75 -2.47 -1.39
CA ARG A 105 3.94 -2.04 -2.80
C ARG A 105 3.31 -0.69 -3.08
N LEU A 106 2.11 -0.44 -2.57
CA LEU A 106 1.42 0.84 -2.76
C LEU A 106 2.14 1.97 -2.03
N ILE A 107 2.62 1.71 -0.80
CA ILE A 107 3.34 2.70 0.01
C ILE A 107 4.68 3.05 -0.62
N MET A 108 5.46 2.05 -1.09
CA MET A 108 6.69 2.31 -1.83
C MET A 108 6.43 3.19 -3.06
N GLY A 109 5.32 2.94 -3.79
CA GLY A 109 4.91 3.80 -4.91
C GLY A 109 4.63 5.22 -4.46
N ALA A 110 3.81 5.39 -3.44
CA ALA A 110 3.35 6.70 -2.98
C ALA A 110 4.50 7.60 -2.48
N MET A 111 5.52 7.03 -1.79
CA MET A 111 6.63 7.80 -1.22
C MET A 111 7.82 7.97 -2.17
N SER A 112 7.90 7.18 -3.23
CA SER A 112 9.10 7.12 -4.10
C SER A 112 9.44 8.41 -4.84
N THR A 113 8.53 9.35 -4.91
CA THR A 113 8.69 10.68 -5.53
C THR A 113 8.75 11.80 -4.51
N SER A 114 8.97 11.49 -3.24
CA SER A 114 9.24 12.43 -2.15
C SER A 114 10.70 12.33 -1.73
N ASP A 115 11.34 13.45 -1.36
CA ASP A 115 12.76 13.49 -0.96
C ASP A 115 12.96 12.97 0.46
N ILE A 116 12.71 11.69 0.65
CA ILE A 116 12.86 10.98 1.94
C ILE A 116 13.43 9.59 1.72
N THR A 117 13.94 8.99 2.79
CA THR A 117 14.41 7.61 2.83
C THR A 117 13.53 6.79 3.76
N ALA A 118 13.06 5.63 3.28
CA ALA A 118 12.34 4.68 4.12
C ALA A 118 12.80 3.24 3.87
N THR A 119 12.91 2.47 4.95
CA THR A 119 13.21 1.05 4.88
C THR A 119 11.99 0.23 5.24
N PHE A 120 11.66 -0.75 4.40
CA PHE A 120 10.51 -1.61 4.54
C PHE A 120 10.91 -3.03 4.89
N THR A 121 10.16 -3.63 5.80
CA THR A 121 10.26 -5.05 6.17
C THR A 121 8.88 -5.67 6.30
N GLY A 122 8.83 -6.94 6.67
CA GLY A 122 7.61 -7.65 6.99
C GLY A 122 7.90 -9.03 7.58
N ASP A 123 6.87 -9.85 7.68
CA ASP A 123 7.01 -11.21 8.21
C ASP A 123 7.85 -12.14 7.31
N ALA A 124 8.05 -13.35 7.76
CA ALA A 124 8.83 -14.36 7.03
C ALA A 124 8.23 -14.70 5.65
N SER A 125 6.91 -14.58 5.48
CA SER A 125 6.23 -14.81 4.20
C SER A 125 6.45 -13.63 3.24
N LEU A 126 6.20 -12.41 3.71
CA LEU A 126 6.36 -11.20 2.90
C LEU A 126 7.83 -11.00 2.48
N ASN A 127 8.78 -11.28 3.37
CA ASN A 127 10.21 -11.18 3.11
C ASN A 127 10.73 -12.15 2.04
N LYS A 128 9.95 -13.17 1.67
CA LYS A 128 10.28 -14.09 0.57
C LYS A 128 9.77 -13.61 -0.78
N ARG A 129 8.81 -12.67 -0.81
CA ARG A 129 8.17 -12.20 -2.05
C ARG A 129 9.06 -11.24 -2.81
N PRO A 130 9.24 -11.40 -4.13
CA PRO A 130 10.03 -10.47 -4.95
C PRO A 130 9.28 -9.15 -5.13
N MET A 131 10.03 -8.05 -5.05
CA MET A 131 9.51 -6.68 -5.23
C MET A 131 10.02 -6.00 -6.51
N LYS A 132 10.83 -6.66 -7.32
CA LYS A 132 11.41 -6.11 -8.55
C LYS A 132 10.36 -5.46 -9.46
N ARG A 133 9.18 -6.06 -9.61
CA ARG A 133 8.09 -5.51 -10.44
C ARG A 133 7.64 -4.11 -10.00
N ILE A 134 7.95 -3.73 -8.76
CA ILE A 134 7.64 -2.40 -8.22
C ILE A 134 8.89 -1.54 -8.25
N THR A 135 10.03 -2.03 -7.77
CA THR A 135 11.25 -1.23 -7.68
C THR A 135 11.78 -0.80 -9.05
N GLU A 136 11.64 -1.64 -10.08
CA GLU A 136 12.05 -1.30 -11.44
C GLU A 136 11.34 -0.04 -11.98
N PRO A 137 10.01 0.04 -12.02
CA PRO A 137 9.34 1.27 -12.46
C PRO A 137 9.58 2.45 -11.52
N LEU A 138 9.72 2.27 -10.21
CA LEU A 138 10.02 3.37 -9.29
C LEU A 138 11.40 3.99 -9.55
N ASN A 139 12.38 3.19 -9.94
CA ASN A 139 13.70 3.71 -10.31
C ASN A 139 13.63 4.59 -11.57
N LEU A 140 12.66 4.37 -12.48
CA LEU A 140 12.45 5.23 -13.64
C LEU A 140 11.94 6.63 -13.27
N PHE A 141 11.24 6.79 -12.14
CA PHE A 141 10.88 8.11 -11.59
C PHE A 141 12.08 8.86 -10.97
N GLY A 142 13.24 8.22 -10.86
CA GLY A 142 14.42 8.76 -10.22
C GLY A 142 14.65 8.30 -8.78
N ALA A 143 13.77 7.48 -8.22
CA ALA A 143 14.01 6.85 -6.93
C ALA A 143 15.18 5.85 -7.00
N LYS A 144 15.82 5.60 -5.85
CA LYS A 144 16.85 4.55 -5.73
C LYS A 144 16.37 3.49 -4.75
N THR A 145 16.54 2.22 -5.13
CA THR A 145 16.09 1.10 -4.29
C THR A 145 17.24 0.15 -3.97
N PHE A 146 17.40 -0.17 -2.70
CA PHE A 146 18.40 -1.10 -2.20
C PHE A 146 17.68 -2.28 -1.53
N SER A 147 17.94 -3.49 -1.99
CA SER A 147 17.24 -4.69 -1.55
C SER A 147 18.16 -5.85 -1.28
N ARG A 148 17.67 -6.86 -0.60
CA ARG A 148 18.34 -8.16 -0.56
C ARG A 148 18.39 -8.80 -1.95
N ARG A 149 19.18 -9.87 -2.09
CA ARG A 149 19.27 -10.65 -3.33
C ARG A 149 17.87 -10.96 -3.89
N ASN A 150 17.72 -10.84 -5.20
CA ASN A 150 16.49 -11.06 -5.95
C ASN A 150 15.35 -10.06 -5.65
N GLY A 151 15.68 -8.84 -5.19
CA GLY A 151 14.69 -7.80 -4.93
C GLY A 151 13.75 -8.13 -3.78
N LYS A 152 14.25 -8.77 -2.72
CA LYS A 152 13.46 -9.14 -1.55
C LYS A 152 13.60 -8.13 -0.42
N LEU A 153 12.61 -8.07 0.46
CA LEU A 153 12.67 -7.30 1.71
C LEU A 153 13.76 -7.85 2.67
N PRO A 154 14.35 -6.99 3.54
CA PRO A 154 14.12 -5.56 3.63
C PRO A 154 14.55 -4.80 2.37
N ILE A 155 13.82 -3.72 2.06
CA ILE A 155 14.12 -2.81 0.96
C ILE A 155 14.17 -1.39 1.50
N THR A 156 15.24 -0.68 1.17
CA THR A 156 15.32 0.77 1.37
C THR A 156 14.99 1.47 0.06
N VAL A 157 14.07 2.41 0.13
CA VAL A 157 13.72 3.31 -0.97
C VAL A 157 14.20 4.70 -0.60
N VAL A 158 15.05 5.26 -1.43
CA VAL A 158 15.41 6.68 -1.41
C VAL A 158 14.57 7.33 -2.50
N GLY A 159 13.62 8.14 -2.09
CA GLY A 159 12.72 8.81 -3.01
C GLY A 159 13.43 9.90 -3.82
N SER A 160 12.82 10.30 -4.91
CA SER A 160 13.39 11.31 -5.81
C SER A 160 12.99 12.71 -5.37
N ALA A 161 13.97 13.60 -5.18
CA ALA A 161 13.73 15.03 -4.99
C ALA A 161 13.30 15.74 -6.30
N ALA A 162 13.59 15.14 -7.45
CA ALA A 162 13.23 15.66 -8.76
C ALA A 162 12.66 14.54 -9.63
N PRO A 163 11.43 14.05 -9.31
CA PRO A 163 10.83 12.95 -10.03
C PRO A 163 10.49 13.35 -11.47
N ILE A 164 10.67 12.41 -12.39
CA ILE A 164 10.29 12.57 -13.80
C ILE A 164 9.09 11.69 -14.13
N PRO A 165 8.13 12.17 -14.94
CA PRO A 165 6.98 11.38 -15.34
C PRO A 165 7.41 10.26 -16.30
N ILE A 166 6.72 9.12 -16.26
CA ILE A 166 7.05 7.98 -17.09
C ILE A 166 5.85 7.47 -17.88
N THR A 167 6.11 6.84 -19.02
CA THR A 167 5.17 5.95 -19.68
C THR A 167 5.62 4.52 -19.47
N TYR A 168 4.81 3.72 -18.76
CA TYR A 168 5.18 2.36 -18.39
C TYR A 168 4.17 1.33 -18.89
N LYS A 169 4.65 0.38 -19.70
CA LYS A 169 3.85 -0.77 -20.12
C LYS A 169 4.06 -1.91 -19.13
N THR A 170 2.98 -2.32 -18.47
CA THR A 170 3.07 -3.40 -17.47
C THR A 170 3.41 -4.74 -18.13
N PRO A 171 4.40 -5.48 -17.61
CA PRO A 171 4.79 -6.78 -18.17
C PRO A 171 3.73 -7.87 -17.94
N VAL A 172 2.91 -7.69 -16.91
CA VAL A 172 1.83 -8.61 -16.52
C VAL A 172 0.63 -7.81 -16.01
N ALA A 173 -0.56 -8.39 -16.07
CA ALA A 173 -1.75 -7.84 -15.43
C ALA A 173 -1.56 -7.80 -13.92
N SER A 174 -1.53 -6.59 -13.33
CA SER A 174 -1.33 -6.41 -11.88
C SER A 174 -1.83 -5.05 -11.40
N ALA A 175 -2.91 -5.07 -10.62
CA ALA A 175 -3.43 -3.89 -9.94
C ALA A 175 -2.38 -3.21 -9.05
N GLN A 176 -1.49 -3.99 -8.42
CA GLN A 176 -0.47 -3.47 -7.52
C GLN A 176 0.61 -2.68 -8.27
N ILE A 177 1.07 -3.18 -9.43
CA ILE A 177 2.05 -2.45 -10.26
C ILE A 177 1.42 -1.16 -10.78
N LYS A 178 0.23 -1.26 -11.37
CA LYS A 178 -0.52 -0.10 -11.87
C LYS A 178 -0.68 0.96 -10.79
N SER A 179 -1.21 0.58 -9.62
CA SER A 179 -1.47 1.52 -8.54
C SER A 179 -0.18 2.13 -7.97
N ALA A 180 0.90 1.37 -7.80
CA ALA A 180 2.16 1.91 -7.32
C ALA A 180 2.72 2.99 -8.26
N ILE A 181 2.67 2.76 -9.56
CA ILE A 181 3.11 3.72 -10.58
C ILE A 181 2.21 4.97 -10.59
N LEU A 182 0.89 4.78 -10.49
CA LEU A 182 -0.05 5.91 -10.46
C LEU A 182 0.14 6.75 -9.18
N PHE A 183 0.38 6.12 -8.03
CA PHE A 183 0.70 6.85 -6.80
C PHE A 183 2.01 7.66 -6.92
N ALA A 184 3.06 7.06 -7.49
CA ALA A 184 4.30 7.78 -7.77
C ALA A 184 4.07 8.95 -8.74
N GLY A 185 3.21 8.76 -9.74
CA GLY A 185 2.85 9.78 -10.72
C GLY A 185 2.15 11.00 -10.13
N LEU A 186 1.47 10.87 -8.98
CA LEU A 186 0.78 12.01 -8.34
C LEU A 186 1.72 13.15 -7.95
N ASN A 187 2.99 12.86 -7.62
CA ASN A 187 4.00 13.85 -7.25
C ASN A 187 5.06 14.06 -8.34
N SER A 188 4.79 13.65 -9.57
CA SER A 188 5.68 13.89 -10.70
C SER A 188 5.13 15.01 -11.58
N PRO A 189 5.96 15.97 -12.03
CA PRO A 189 5.51 17.01 -12.93
C PRO A 189 5.18 16.42 -14.31
N GLY A 190 4.05 16.80 -14.90
CA GLY A 190 3.63 16.32 -16.21
C GLY A 190 2.74 15.07 -16.14
N THR A 191 2.75 14.26 -17.20
CA THR A 191 1.82 13.12 -17.34
C THR A 191 2.53 11.78 -17.15
N THR A 192 2.11 11.01 -16.15
CA THR A 192 2.48 9.60 -16.00
C THR A 192 1.43 8.72 -16.66
N THR A 193 1.86 7.80 -17.55
CA THR A 193 0.97 6.91 -18.28
C THR A 193 1.28 5.45 -17.96
N VAL A 194 0.24 4.69 -17.59
CA VAL A 194 0.33 3.24 -17.44
C VAL A 194 -0.43 2.55 -18.56
N ILE A 195 0.26 1.70 -19.31
CA ILE A 195 -0.33 0.91 -20.40
C ILE A 195 -0.44 -0.54 -19.92
N GLU A 196 -1.66 -1.03 -19.74
CA GLU A 196 -1.90 -2.42 -19.36
C GLU A 196 -1.81 -3.34 -20.57
N LYS A 197 -1.12 -4.48 -20.40
CA LYS A 197 -1.06 -5.52 -21.43
C LYS A 197 -2.43 -6.18 -21.64
N GLU A 198 -3.16 -6.35 -20.56
CA GLU A 198 -4.51 -6.95 -20.55
C GLU A 198 -5.39 -6.05 -19.68
N LYS A 199 -6.63 -5.83 -20.11
CA LYS A 199 -7.59 -5.04 -19.32
C LYS A 199 -7.90 -5.76 -18.02
N THR A 200 -7.57 -5.12 -16.91
CA THR A 200 -7.94 -5.58 -15.58
C THR A 200 -9.13 -4.75 -15.06
N ARG A 201 -10.01 -5.39 -14.28
CA ARG A 201 -11.11 -4.69 -13.60
C ARG A 201 -10.72 -4.49 -12.14
N ASP A 202 -9.79 -3.56 -11.93
CA ASP A 202 -9.29 -3.22 -10.59
C ASP A 202 -10.10 -2.08 -9.98
N HIS A 203 -10.04 -1.99 -8.66
CA HIS A 203 -10.62 -0.88 -7.90
C HIS A 203 -9.67 0.28 -7.77
#